data_03b3d76a7b3cf60910d19f0bd05b6382
#
_entry.id   03b3d76a7b3cf60910d19f0bd05b6382
#
_cell.length_a   1.000
_cell.length_b   1.000
_cell.length_c   1.000
_cell.angle_alpha   90.00
_cell.angle_beta   90.00
_cell.angle_gamma   90.00
#
_symmetry.space_group_name_H-M   'P 1'
#
loop_
_entity.id
_entity.type
_entity.pdbx_description
1 polymer ?
#
loop_
_entity_poly.entity_id
_entity_poly.type
_entity_poly.pdbx_seq_one_letter_code
_entity_poly.pdbx_strand_id
1 'polypeptide(L)'
;MPSRRKFLLGAAALTGAWVTWSIAAPASTPAVDNAAFMRLSGLLVNHRLNPGVGARIARAAAVKYPDGDNMMAAIIAIATASQATEVEGFFADIPAGPLQDFAHWIIFAWYTGCSSPKKDAQVFAYEEALTYKTTGDVVAIPSYGVSGPNQWSRAIVPLSPMPHF
;
A
#
# COMPACT_ATOMS: atom_id res chain seq x y z
N MET A 1 -5.69 64.54 -4.33
CA MET A 1 -5.17 63.21 -4.81
C MET A 1 -3.78 63.02 -4.26
N PRO A 2 -3.51 62.08 -3.35
CA PRO A 2 -2.18 61.87 -2.83
C PRO A 2 -1.33 61.09 -3.82
N SER A 3 -0.16 61.66 -4.11
CA SER A 3 0.82 61.18 -5.07
C SER A 3 1.48 59.87 -4.66
N ARG A 4 1.55 58.91 -5.61
CA ARG A 4 2.17 57.58 -5.50
C ARG A 4 3.66 57.59 -5.07
N ARG A 5 4.29 58.74 -4.93
CA ARG A 5 5.71 58.91 -4.56
C ARG A 5 5.99 58.89 -3.06
N LYS A 6 4.98 58.90 -2.20
CA LYS A 6 5.17 58.87 -0.74
C LYS A 6 5.13 57.46 -0.12
N PHE A 7 4.95 56.43 -0.94
CA PHE A 7 4.88 55.05 -0.46
C PHE A 7 6.25 54.31 -0.39
N LEU A 8 7.30 54.90 -0.89
CA LEU A 8 8.62 54.27 -0.99
C LEU A 8 9.64 54.68 0.10
N LEU A 9 9.23 55.47 1.09
CA LEU A 9 10.12 55.94 2.17
C LEU A 9 9.82 55.36 3.55
N GLY A 10 8.94 54.37 3.63
CA GLY A 10 8.55 53.71 4.91
C GLY A 10 9.10 52.30 5.15
N ALA A 11 10.02 51.81 4.31
CA ALA A 11 10.49 50.42 4.35
C ALA A 11 11.97 50.26 4.74
N ALA A 12 12.45 51.01 5.71
CA ALA A 12 13.83 50.90 6.18
C ALA A 12 13.95 51.06 7.71
N ALA A 13 13.31 50.19 8.48
CA ALA A 13 13.67 49.96 9.89
C ALA A 13 12.86 48.76 10.47
N LEU A 14 13.10 47.55 9.99
CA LEU A 14 12.83 46.34 10.74
C LEU A 14 14.04 45.41 10.62
N THR A 15 15.11 45.85 11.30
CA THR A 15 16.26 44.97 11.57
C THR A 15 15.86 43.96 12.66
N GLY A 16 15.93 42.70 12.32
CA GLY A 16 16.43 41.72 13.27
C GLY A 16 15.44 41.09 14.21
N ALA A 17 14.69 40.10 13.76
CA ALA A 17 14.50 38.87 14.49
C ALA A 17 14.31 37.75 13.44
N TRP A 18 15.40 37.18 13.00
CA TRP A 18 15.38 35.91 12.29
C TRP A 18 14.96 34.85 13.30
N VAL A 19 13.65 34.68 13.49
CA VAL A 19 13.12 33.49 14.11
C VAL A 19 13.42 32.39 13.09
N THR A 20 14.53 31.70 13.33
CA THR A 20 14.78 30.41 12.65
C THR A 20 13.70 29.45 13.14
N TRP A 21 12.59 29.40 12.42
CA TRP A 21 11.70 28.25 12.53
C TRP A 21 12.52 27.07 12.07
N SER A 22 13.11 26.34 13.01
CA SER A 22 13.59 24.98 12.77
C SER A 22 12.37 24.20 12.31
N ILE A 23 12.23 24.03 10.99
CA ILE A 23 11.35 23.03 10.44
C ILE A 23 11.96 21.72 10.95
N ALA A 24 11.42 21.20 12.04
CA ALA A 24 11.74 19.85 12.47
C ALA A 24 11.54 18.97 11.26
N ALA A 25 12.61 18.37 10.76
CA ALA A 25 12.52 17.37 9.72
C ALA A 25 11.46 16.35 10.19
N PRO A 26 10.52 15.95 9.33
CA PRO A 26 9.56 14.93 9.71
C PRO A 26 10.37 13.75 10.25
N ALA A 27 10.03 13.31 11.46
CA ALA A 27 10.67 12.16 12.08
C ALA A 27 10.71 11.06 11.02
N SER A 28 11.91 10.60 10.68
CA SER A 28 12.09 9.52 9.71
C SER A 28 11.24 8.36 10.19
N THR A 29 10.14 8.10 9.52
CA THR A 29 9.35 6.89 9.74
C THR A 29 10.34 5.72 9.69
N PRO A 30 10.36 4.82 10.67
CA PRO A 30 11.29 3.70 10.66
C PRO A 30 11.23 3.05 9.29
N ALA A 31 12.39 2.96 8.64
CA ALA A 31 12.49 2.32 7.34
C ALA A 31 12.29 0.83 7.59
N VAL A 32 11.05 0.37 7.41
CA VAL A 32 10.76 -1.07 7.38
C VAL A 32 11.64 -1.65 6.29
N ASP A 33 12.36 -2.71 6.60
CA ASP A 33 13.13 -3.42 5.58
C ASP A 33 12.16 -4.00 4.54
N ASN A 34 11.95 -3.20 3.49
CA ASN A 34 11.03 -3.57 2.41
C ASN A 34 11.48 -4.87 1.71
N ALA A 35 12.76 -5.20 1.73
CA ALA A 35 13.26 -6.43 1.15
C ALA A 35 12.87 -7.65 1.99
N ALA A 36 13.00 -7.58 3.33
CA ALA A 36 12.54 -8.62 4.24
C ALA A 36 11.02 -8.80 4.15
N PHE A 37 10.26 -7.69 4.12
CA PHE A 37 8.82 -7.75 3.96
C PHE A 37 8.40 -8.40 2.63
N MET A 38 9.05 -8.03 1.52
CA MET A 38 8.74 -8.63 0.21
C MET A 38 9.14 -10.12 0.15
N ARG A 39 10.24 -10.51 0.80
CA ARG A 39 10.61 -11.91 0.93
C ARG A 39 9.56 -12.71 1.70
N LEU A 40 9.13 -12.21 2.87
CA LEU A 40 8.06 -12.85 3.64
C LEU A 40 6.76 -12.92 2.84
N SER A 41 6.38 -11.82 2.19
CA SER A 41 5.17 -11.77 1.36
C SER A 41 5.21 -12.82 0.25
N GLY A 42 6.35 -13.01 -0.42
CA GLY A 42 6.51 -14.04 -1.44
C GLY A 42 6.33 -15.47 -0.92
N LEU A 43 6.77 -15.75 0.33
CA LEU A 43 6.55 -17.04 0.99
C LEU A 43 5.07 -17.27 1.36
N LEU A 44 4.38 -16.20 1.81
CA LEU A 44 2.99 -16.29 2.26
C LEU A 44 1.97 -16.30 1.13
N VAL A 45 2.29 -15.72 -0.03
CA VAL A 45 1.28 -15.42 -1.06
C VAL A 45 1.71 -15.89 -2.45
N ASN A 46 2.75 -16.56 -2.66
CA ASN A 46 3.25 -17.17 -3.92
C ASN A 46 2.67 -16.57 -5.25
N HIS A 47 2.66 -15.24 -5.36
CA HIS A 47 2.20 -14.51 -6.53
C HIS A 47 3.23 -13.46 -6.96
N ARG A 48 3.08 -12.96 -8.18
CA ARG A 48 3.90 -11.84 -8.67
C ARG A 48 3.44 -10.54 -7.99
N LEU A 49 4.12 -10.17 -6.91
CA LEU A 49 3.75 -9.04 -6.05
C LEU A 49 4.31 -7.72 -6.58
N ASN A 50 3.50 -6.64 -6.49
CA ASN A 50 3.92 -5.29 -6.83
C ASN A 50 4.71 -4.65 -5.67
N PRO A 51 6.00 -4.27 -5.84
CA PRO A 51 6.81 -3.70 -4.77
C PRO A 51 6.25 -2.40 -4.19
N GLY A 52 5.57 -1.59 -5.00
CA GLY A 52 4.93 -0.35 -4.55
C GLY A 52 3.74 -0.61 -3.62
N VAL A 53 2.96 -1.67 -3.85
CA VAL A 53 1.92 -2.14 -2.93
C VAL A 53 2.57 -2.67 -1.66
N GLY A 54 3.60 -3.51 -1.79
CA GLY A 54 4.35 -4.06 -0.66
C GLY A 54 4.88 -2.97 0.27
N ALA A 55 5.45 -1.89 -0.26
CA ALA A 55 5.93 -0.77 0.54
C ALA A 55 4.81 -0.05 1.31
N ARG A 56 3.58 0.00 0.78
CA ARG A 56 2.42 0.56 1.50
C ARG A 56 1.96 -0.36 2.62
N ILE A 57 1.88 -1.66 2.36
CA ILE A 57 1.50 -2.67 3.36
C ILE A 57 2.55 -2.72 4.48
N ALA A 58 3.85 -2.73 4.15
CA ALA A 58 4.94 -2.75 5.11
C ALA A 58 4.89 -1.56 6.09
N ARG A 59 4.63 -0.34 5.58
CA ARG A 59 4.45 0.85 6.42
C ARG A 59 3.27 0.72 7.38
N ALA A 60 2.15 0.17 6.92
CA ALA A 60 0.99 -0.06 7.77
C ALA A 60 1.26 -1.18 8.79
N ALA A 61 2.00 -2.22 8.40
CA ALA A 61 2.46 -3.28 9.30
C ALA A 61 3.29 -2.72 10.46
N ALA A 62 4.25 -1.83 10.18
CA ALA A 62 5.09 -1.20 11.21
C ALA A 62 4.29 -0.39 12.22
N VAL A 63 3.21 0.25 11.79
CA VAL A 63 2.32 1.00 12.70
C VAL A 63 1.47 0.05 13.55
N LYS A 64 0.95 -1.01 12.93
CA LYS A 64 0.03 -1.94 13.59
C LYS A 64 0.74 -2.94 14.49
N TYR A 65 1.95 -3.35 14.11
CA TYR A 65 2.76 -4.36 14.79
C TYR A 65 4.14 -3.78 15.12
N PRO A 66 4.32 -3.16 16.30
CA PRO A 66 5.61 -2.55 16.69
C PRO A 66 6.78 -3.54 16.69
N ASP A 67 6.51 -4.83 16.92
CA ASP A 67 7.50 -5.93 16.88
C ASP A 67 7.52 -6.65 15.51
N GLY A 68 7.01 -6.00 14.47
CA GLY A 68 6.84 -6.59 13.14
C GLY A 68 8.13 -7.14 12.54
N ASP A 69 9.27 -6.50 12.76
CA ASP A 69 10.56 -6.95 12.22
C ASP A 69 10.98 -8.30 12.81
N ASN A 70 10.83 -8.49 14.14
CA ASN A 70 11.10 -9.77 14.79
C ASN A 70 10.11 -10.85 14.34
N MET A 71 8.83 -10.48 14.18
CA MET A 71 7.79 -11.38 13.67
C MET A 71 8.10 -11.83 12.24
N MET A 72 8.54 -10.93 11.36
CA MET A 72 8.96 -11.28 10.00
C MET A 72 10.14 -12.25 10.01
N ALA A 73 11.17 -11.94 10.81
CA ALA A 73 12.35 -12.80 10.93
C ALA A 73 11.99 -14.20 11.44
N ALA A 74 11.11 -14.29 12.43
CA ALA A 74 10.65 -15.57 12.99
C ALA A 74 9.91 -16.42 11.95
N ILE A 75 8.97 -15.84 11.19
CA ILE A 75 8.23 -16.58 10.16
C ILE A 75 9.16 -17.04 9.03
N ILE A 76 10.08 -16.16 8.59
CA ILE A 76 11.08 -16.52 7.57
C ILE A 76 11.99 -17.66 8.07
N ALA A 77 12.36 -17.66 9.35
CA ALA A 77 13.15 -18.73 9.94
C ALA A 77 12.40 -20.08 9.94
N ILE A 78 11.11 -20.08 10.29
CA ILE A 78 10.25 -21.27 10.24
C ILE A 78 10.18 -21.80 8.80
N ALA A 79 9.86 -20.96 7.82
CA ALA A 79 9.82 -21.36 6.42
C ALA A 79 11.17 -21.92 5.93
N THR A 80 12.27 -21.32 6.38
CA THR A 80 13.62 -21.78 6.01
C THR A 80 13.94 -23.14 6.64
N ALA A 81 13.55 -23.36 7.90
CA ALA A 81 13.76 -24.63 8.61
C ALA A 81 12.96 -25.77 7.95
N SER A 82 11.75 -25.48 7.49
CA SER A 82 10.90 -26.43 6.76
C SER A 82 11.30 -26.61 5.30
N GLN A 83 12.30 -25.84 4.80
CA GLN A 83 12.69 -25.78 3.39
C GLN A 83 11.51 -25.50 2.46
N ALA A 84 10.49 -24.81 2.97
CA ALA A 84 9.25 -24.54 2.27
C ALA A 84 9.40 -23.31 1.33
N THR A 85 8.86 -23.44 0.14
CA THR A 85 8.78 -22.38 -0.86
C THR A 85 7.38 -21.79 -0.97
N GLU A 86 6.40 -22.47 -0.39
CA GLU A 86 4.98 -22.13 -0.41
C GLU A 86 4.41 -22.18 0.99
N VAL A 87 3.35 -21.42 1.22
CA VAL A 87 2.75 -21.22 2.55
C VAL A 87 2.24 -22.51 3.17
N GLU A 88 1.73 -23.43 2.37
CA GLU A 88 1.21 -24.74 2.80
C GLU A 88 2.28 -25.60 3.46
N GLY A 89 3.55 -25.40 3.09
CA GLY A 89 4.66 -26.19 3.61
C GLY A 89 5.16 -25.79 5.00
N PHE A 90 4.75 -24.62 5.53
CA PHE A 90 5.23 -24.14 6.83
C PHE A 90 4.20 -23.43 7.71
N PHE A 91 3.02 -23.10 7.17
CA PHE A 91 2.04 -22.29 7.90
C PHE A 91 1.55 -22.98 9.17
N ALA A 92 1.42 -24.29 9.15
CA ALA A 92 1.02 -25.09 10.32
C ALA A 92 2.07 -25.04 11.45
N ASP A 93 3.33 -24.77 11.12
CA ASP A 93 4.44 -24.67 12.07
C ASP A 93 4.53 -23.28 12.73
N ILE A 94 3.78 -22.30 12.23
CA ILE A 94 3.70 -20.98 12.86
C ILE A 94 2.89 -21.10 14.15
N PRO A 95 3.47 -20.74 15.33
CA PRO A 95 2.74 -20.78 16.59
C PRO A 95 1.46 -19.95 16.53
N ALA A 96 0.35 -20.55 17.02
CA ALA A 96 -0.91 -19.84 17.14
C ALA A 96 -0.79 -18.58 18.02
N GLY A 97 -1.52 -17.52 17.66
CA GLY A 97 -1.50 -16.24 18.35
C GLY A 97 -0.88 -15.13 17.50
N PRO A 98 -0.21 -14.14 18.11
CA PRO A 98 0.20 -12.90 17.43
C PRO A 98 1.03 -13.12 16.15
N LEU A 99 1.87 -14.14 16.11
CA LEU A 99 2.71 -14.45 14.97
C LEU A 99 1.88 -14.96 13.77
N GLN A 100 0.94 -15.86 14.05
CA GLN A 100 0.02 -16.37 13.03
C GLN A 100 -0.98 -15.29 12.59
N ASP A 101 -1.45 -14.45 13.52
CA ASP A 101 -2.32 -13.32 13.20
C ASP A 101 -1.64 -12.31 12.28
N PHE A 102 -0.34 -12.07 12.49
CA PHE A 102 0.47 -11.23 11.63
C PHE A 102 0.59 -11.81 10.21
N ALA A 103 0.86 -13.11 10.09
CA ALA A 103 0.91 -13.79 8.79
C ALA A 103 -0.45 -13.70 8.07
N HIS A 104 -1.55 -14.00 8.75
CA HIS A 104 -2.91 -13.87 8.20
C HIS A 104 -3.21 -12.43 7.77
N TRP A 105 -2.78 -11.43 8.56
CA TRP A 105 -3.00 -10.03 8.19
C TRP A 105 -2.25 -9.63 6.91
N ILE A 106 -1.02 -10.11 6.71
CA ILE A 106 -0.26 -9.88 5.48
C ILE A 106 -0.97 -10.51 4.28
N ILE A 107 -1.40 -11.75 4.40
CA ILE A 107 -2.17 -12.46 3.36
C ILE A 107 -3.44 -11.67 3.03
N PHE A 108 -4.21 -11.30 4.05
CA PHE A 108 -5.43 -10.50 3.88
C PHE A 108 -5.16 -9.18 3.15
N ALA A 109 -4.11 -8.45 3.55
CA ALA A 109 -3.75 -7.17 2.96
C ALA A 109 -3.40 -7.28 1.47
N TRP A 110 -2.73 -8.34 1.06
CA TRP A 110 -2.42 -8.60 -0.35
C TRP A 110 -3.64 -8.98 -1.17
N TYR A 111 -4.49 -9.87 -0.65
CA TYR A 111 -5.67 -10.33 -1.39
C TYR A 111 -6.74 -9.24 -1.51
N THR A 112 -7.00 -8.51 -0.44
CA THR A 112 -8.08 -7.50 -0.42
C THR A 112 -7.63 -6.10 -0.82
N GLY A 113 -6.33 -5.82 -0.76
CA GLY A 113 -5.79 -4.48 -0.94
C GLY A 113 -6.12 -3.51 0.20
N CYS A 114 -6.58 -4.00 1.36
CA CYS A 114 -7.03 -3.19 2.50
C CYS A 114 -6.39 -3.64 3.82
N SER A 115 -6.33 -2.74 4.81
CA SER A 115 -5.79 -3.03 6.14
C SER A 115 -6.75 -3.82 7.04
N SER A 116 -8.04 -3.79 6.75
CA SER A 116 -9.09 -4.47 7.52
C SER A 116 -10.40 -4.55 6.72
N PRO A 117 -11.40 -5.33 7.15
CA PRO A 117 -12.72 -5.37 6.51
C PRO A 117 -13.64 -4.20 6.92
N LYS A 118 -13.15 -3.22 7.68
CA LYS A 118 -13.92 -2.09 8.17
C LYS A 118 -14.01 -0.96 7.13
N LYS A 119 -15.02 -0.08 7.26
CA LYS A 119 -15.25 1.05 6.35
C LYS A 119 -14.13 2.10 6.39
N ASP A 120 -13.43 2.22 7.50
CA ASP A 120 -12.30 3.14 7.75
C ASP A 120 -10.94 2.50 7.44
N ALA A 121 -10.93 1.36 6.77
CA ALA A 121 -9.71 0.66 6.40
C ALA A 121 -8.83 1.50 5.48
N GLN A 122 -7.52 1.45 5.73
CA GLN A 122 -6.55 2.00 4.80
C GLN A 122 -6.50 1.14 3.54
N VAL A 123 -6.57 1.77 2.36
CA VAL A 123 -6.46 1.09 1.06
C VAL A 123 -5.01 1.09 0.60
N PHE A 124 -4.49 -0.07 0.27
CA PHE A 124 -3.13 -0.28 -0.26
C PHE A 124 -3.12 -0.45 -1.76
N ALA A 125 -4.12 -1.16 -2.27
CA ALA A 125 -4.28 -1.45 -3.69
C ALA A 125 -5.76 -1.59 -4.01
N TYR A 126 -6.12 -1.36 -5.26
CA TYR A 126 -7.45 -1.60 -5.79
C TYR A 126 -7.36 -2.62 -6.94
N GLU A 127 -6.92 -2.20 -8.10
CA GLU A 127 -6.70 -3.08 -9.26
C GLU A 127 -5.57 -4.10 -9.07
N GLU A 128 -4.59 -3.78 -8.22
CA GLU A 128 -3.45 -4.64 -7.88
C GLU A 128 -3.75 -5.60 -6.72
N ALA A 129 -4.96 -5.54 -6.13
CA ALA A 129 -5.37 -6.52 -5.13
C ALA A 129 -5.48 -7.90 -5.78
N LEU A 130 -4.92 -8.93 -5.14
CA LEU A 130 -4.79 -10.25 -5.76
C LEU A 130 -6.14 -10.88 -6.07
N THR A 131 -7.18 -10.58 -5.31
CA THR A 131 -8.55 -11.02 -5.60
C THR A 131 -8.99 -10.65 -7.02
N TYR A 132 -8.61 -9.48 -7.51
CA TYR A 132 -8.95 -9.03 -8.86
C TYR A 132 -7.89 -9.37 -9.89
N LYS A 133 -6.62 -9.32 -9.48
CA LYS A 133 -5.51 -9.56 -10.38
C LYS A 133 -5.45 -11.01 -10.89
N THR A 134 -5.79 -11.95 -10.03
CA THR A 134 -5.82 -13.39 -10.37
C THR A 134 -7.01 -13.78 -11.24
N THR A 135 -8.07 -12.97 -11.25
CA THR A 135 -9.31 -13.22 -12.01
C THR A 135 -9.56 -12.16 -13.08
N GLY A 136 -8.57 -11.30 -13.36
CA GLY A 136 -8.71 -10.12 -14.21
C GLY A 136 -9.02 -10.42 -15.70
N ASP A 137 -8.81 -11.65 -16.14
CA ASP A 137 -9.18 -12.17 -17.44
C ASP A 137 -10.66 -12.55 -17.54
N VAL A 138 -11.32 -12.81 -16.42
CA VAL A 138 -12.70 -13.31 -16.35
C VAL A 138 -13.62 -12.32 -15.66
N VAL A 139 -13.15 -11.66 -14.60
CA VAL A 139 -13.95 -10.77 -13.75
C VAL A 139 -13.37 -9.36 -13.75
N ALA A 140 -14.14 -8.40 -14.26
CA ALA A 140 -13.80 -6.99 -14.13
C ALA A 140 -13.98 -6.52 -12.68
N ILE A 141 -13.13 -5.56 -12.27
CA ILE A 141 -13.29 -4.88 -10.98
C ILE A 141 -14.65 -4.16 -10.97
N PRO A 142 -15.50 -4.37 -9.95
CA PRO A 142 -16.88 -3.87 -9.95
C PRO A 142 -17.03 -2.37 -10.23
N SER A 143 -16.09 -1.54 -9.78
CA SER A 143 -16.12 -0.09 -10.00
C SER A 143 -15.76 0.35 -11.41
N TYR A 144 -15.16 -0.52 -12.19
CA TYR A 144 -14.75 -0.22 -13.58
C TYR A 144 -15.74 -0.75 -14.62
N GLY A 145 -16.78 -1.45 -14.19
CA GLY A 145 -17.73 -2.09 -15.08
C GLY A 145 -17.02 -3.12 -15.98
N VAL A 146 -17.45 -3.21 -17.22
CA VAL A 146 -16.88 -4.13 -18.21
C VAL A 146 -15.61 -3.60 -18.88
N SER A 147 -15.20 -2.36 -18.62
CA SER A 147 -14.10 -1.71 -19.35
C SER A 147 -12.74 -1.83 -18.68
N GLY A 148 -12.68 -2.22 -17.40
CA GLY A 148 -11.42 -2.27 -16.66
C GLY A 148 -10.76 -0.90 -16.43
N PRO A 149 -9.63 -0.85 -15.69
CA PRO A 149 -8.93 0.40 -15.37
C PRO A 149 -8.39 1.08 -16.63
N ASN A 150 -8.56 2.40 -16.70
CA ASN A 150 -8.05 3.26 -17.78
C ASN A 150 -8.54 2.87 -19.20
N GLN A 151 -9.57 2.06 -19.32
CA GLN A 151 -10.14 1.63 -20.59
C GLN A 151 -11.48 2.30 -20.93
N TRP A 152 -11.95 3.19 -20.07
CA TRP A 152 -13.21 3.91 -20.25
C TRP A 152 -13.31 4.71 -21.57
N SER A 153 -12.17 5.05 -22.18
CA SER A 153 -12.10 5.74 -23.49
C SER A 153 -12.09 4.78 -24.69
N ARG A 154 -12.04 3.46 -24.45
CA ARG A 154 -12.01 2.45 -25.52
C ARG A 154 -13.37 1.79 -25.63
N ALA A 155 -13.91 1.73 -26.86
CA ALA A 155 -15.06 0.88 -27.15
C ALA A 155 -14.62 -0.59 -27.06
N ILE A 156 -15.05 -1.32 -26.04
CA ILE A 156 -14.67 -2.71 -25.79
C ILE A 156 -15.48 -3.66 -26.70
N VAL A 157 -16.70 -3.28 -26.99
CA VAL A 157 -17.58 -4.02 -27.88
C VAL A 157 -17.96 -3.13 -29.05
N PRO A 158 -17.80 -3.58 -30.30
CA PRO A 158 -18.35 -2.86 -31.44
C PRO A 158 -19.86 -2.63 -31.19
N LEU A 159 -20.32 -1.40 -31.36
CA LEU A 159 -21.74 -1.11 -31.29
C LEU A 159 -22.42 -1.91 -32.42
N SER A 160 -23.17 -2.94 -32.07
CA SER A 160 -24.02 -3.60 -33.06
C SER A 160 -25.06 -2.61 -33.56
N PRO A 161 -25.42 -2.67 -34.86
CA PRO A 161 -26.57 -1.89 -35.36
C PRO A 161 -27.80 -2.19 -34.51
N MET A 162 -28.55 -1.14 -34.16
CA MET A 162 -29.81 -1.36 -33.44
C MET A 162 -30.69 -2.31 -34.24
N PRO A 163 -31.34 -3.30 -33.63
CA PRO A 163 -32.29 -4.15 -34.32
C PRO A 163 -33.44 -3.26 -34.84
N HIS A 164 -33.76 -3.40 -36.11
CA HIS A 164 -34.95 -2.83 -36.69
C HIS A 164 -36.12 -3.77 -36.37
N PHE A 165 -37.09 -3.25 -35.63
CA PHE A 165 -38.33 -3.94 -35.33
C PHE A 165 -39.36 -3.65 -36.44
#